data_c120b1b5d47b7271140b207e33799236
#
_entry.id   c120b1b5d47b7271140b207e33799236
#
_cell.length_a   1.000
_cell.length_b   1.000
_cell.length_c   1.000
_cell.angle_alpha   90.00
_cell.angle_beta   90.00
_cell.angle_gamma   90.00
#
_symmetry.space_group_name_H-M   'P 1'
#
loop_
_entity.id
_entity.type
_entity.pdbx_description
1 polymer ?
#
loop_
_entity_poly.entity_id
_entity_poly.type
_entity_poly.pdbx_seq_one_letter_code
_entity_poly.pdbx_strand_id
1 'polypeptide(L)'
;MARKLYPIGIQTFERIRKEDKFYIDKTEYVYRMTHTDGTYFFLSRPRRFGKSLLVSTFQSYFEGKKELFEGLAIEKLEKEWNEYPVLHFDLSKGKHMEKEQLNRYLLDIIEKQEARFDCMSNKIDVNIRLDDLINAVYQKTGKQVVVLIDEYDAPLLDVAHEKERLDELRNTMRNFYSPLKGNESMLRFVFMTGITKFSQLSIFSELNNIKNVSMDEPYAGICGITKEEMLTQMSDDIDALAEHLELSREETIQELKDHYDGYHFTWPSPDVFNPYSLLNCFADGRMDDYWFGSGTPTYLINMMRKYEFLPADLGETIEVGKKDFDAPTETMTTIVPLLYQSGYVTIKGYDKPTKLYLLALPNQEIRVGLYGSLLPHYLTDKSAKANTTIAKMSVLVKKGDMDAAFCMLNDFLETVPYCDNTNYEGHWQQTLYIMFALLTNYCIIVEQHTAKGRIDITLETADTIYVMELKFNKSAQEALDQINDKHYTQAFALKNKEIVKVGLNFSVKDEVNTLEWVIS
;
A
#
# COMPACT_ATOMS: atom_id res chain seq x y z
N MET A 1 -25.99 10.47 20.47
CA MET A 1 -25.52 11.69 19.74
C MET A 1 -25.64 11.44 18.26
N ALA A 2 -25.81 12.47 17.42
CA ALA A 2 -25.77 12.26 15.97
C ALA A 2 -24.37 11.77 15.57
N ARG A 3 -24.32 10.74 14.72
CA ARG A 3 -23.07 10.14 14.25
C ARG A 3 -22.26 11.17 13.44
N LYS A 4 -20.98 11.34 13.74
CA LYS A 4 -20.10 12.23 12.98
C LYS A 4 -19.87 11.68 11.58
N LEU A 5 -19.87 12.56 10.57
CA LEU A 5 -19.60 12.17 9.20
C LEU A 5 -18.11 11.88 9.00
N TYR A 6 -17.78 10.85 8.22
CA TYR A 6 -16.40 10.54 7.86
C TYR A 6 -15.82 11.57 6.88
N PRO A 7 -14.53 11.95 7.04
CA PRO A 7 -13.86 12.93 6.19
C PRO A 7 -13.36 12.32 4.87
N ILE A 8 -14.21 11.58 4.16
CA ILE A 8 -13.81 10.93 2.91
C ILE A 8 -13.39 12.01 1.90
N GLY A 9 -12.13 11.88 1.39
CA GLY A 9 -11.56 12.84 0.45
C GLY A 9 -11.14 14.19 1.05
N ILE A 10 -11.23 14.37 2.38
CA ILE A 10 -10.80 15.59 3.07
C ILE A 10 -9.44 15.36 3.71
N GLN A 11 -8.44 16.18 3.32
CA GLN A 11 -7.07 16.09 3.81
C GLN A 11 -6.70 17.27 4.72
N THR A 12 -7.59 18.24 4.92
CA THR A 12 -7.36 19.45 5.68
C THR A 12 -7.86 19.29 7.12
N PHE A 13 -6.95 19.22 8.08
CA PHE A 13 -7.27 19.06 9.51
C PHE A 13 -8.22 20.16 10.03
N GLU A 14 -7.94 21.43 9.71
CA GLU A 14 -8.79 22.55 10.08
C GLU A 14 -10.23 22.39 9.62
N ARG A 15 -10.43 21.91 8.38
CA ARG A 15 -11.78 21.67 7.85
C ARG A 15 -12.49 20.53 8.59
N ILE A 16 -11.76 19.44 8.88
CA ILE A 16 -12.30 18.30 9.64
C ILE A 16 -12.80 18.75 11.00
N ARG A 17 -12.00 19.57 11.70
CA ARG A 17 -12.34 20.07 13.04
C ARG A 17 -13.47 21.09 13.04
N LYS A 18 -13.47 22.04 12.09
CA LYS A 18 -14.51 23.06 11.97
C LYS A 18 -15.88 22.51 11.53
N GLU A 19 -15.89 21.48 10.69
CA GLU A 19 -17.10 20.80 10.24
C GLU A 19 -17.54 19.67 11.20
N ASP A 20 -16.88 19.51 12.34
CA ASP A 20 -17.13 18.46 13.36
C ASP A 20 -17.21 17.05 12.77
N LYS A 21 -16.29 16.74 11.82
CA LYS A 21 -16.20 15.41 11.22
C LYS A 21 -15.44 14.45 12.12
N PHE A 22 -15.56 13.17 11.83
CA PHE A 22 -14.84 12.12 12.53
C PHE A 22 -13.32 12.29 12.31
N TYR A 23 -12.54 12.17 13.37
CA TYR A 23 -11.09 12.27 13.34
C TYR A 23 -10.47 11.24 14.29
N ILE A 24 -9.63 10.34 13.76
CA ILE A 24 -8.80 9.47 14.59
C ILE A 24 -7.62 10.29 15.10
N ASP A 25 -7.54 10.40 16.42
CA ASP A 25 -6.56 11.28 17.07
C ASP A 25 -5.13 10.72 16.96
N LYS A 26 -4.31 11.39 16.17
CA LYS A 26 -2.86 11.14 15.99
C LYS A 26 -1.98 12.25 16.61
N THR A 27 -2.57 13.14 17.38
CA THR A 27 -1.88 14.35 17.84
C THR A 27 -0.80 14.09 18.89
N GLU A 28 -0.83 12.93 19.56
CA GLU A 28 0.29 12.49 20.41
C GLU A 28 1.59 12.31 19.61
N TYR A 29 1.49 11.80 18.37
CA TYR A 29 2.66 11.67 17.49
C TYR A 29 3.17 13.04 17.02
N VAL A 30 2.26 14.01 16.80
CA VAL A 30 2.63 15.40 16.48
C VAL A 30 3.44 15.97 17.64
N TYR A 31 2.94 15.88 18.88
CA TYR A 31 3.65 16.35 20.07
C TYR A 31 5.01 15.66 20.21
N ARG A 32 5.06 14.34 20.11
CA ARG A 32 6.30 13.56 20.24
C ARG A 32 7.35 13.99 19.22
N MET A 33 6.97 14.19 17.95
CA MET A 33 7.91 14.56 16.88
C MET A 33 8.41 15.99 17.02
N THR A 34 7.58 16.93 17.47
CA THR A 34 7.94 18.34 17.63
C THR A 34 8.73 18.64 18.91
N HIS A 35 8.77 17.68 19.86
CA HIS A 35 9.48 17.76 21.14
C HIS A 35 10.69 16.83 21.22
N THR A 36 11.35 16.58 20.09
CA THR A 36 12.63 15.87 19.99
C THR A 36 13.73 16.82 19.52
N ASP A 37 14.99 16.43 19.68
CA ASP A 37 16.15 17.23 19.26
C ASP A 37 16.34 17.33 17.73
N GLY A 38 15.46 16.71 16.94
CA GLY A 38 15.53 16.72 15.47
C GLY A 38 14.84 17.94 14.87
N THR A 39 15.44 18.51 13.81
CA THR A 39 14.83 19.56 12.98
C THR A 39 14.23 18.99 11.69
N TYR A 40 14.84 17.96 11.11
CA TYR A 40 14.47 17.42 9.79
C TYR A 40 13.92 16.02 9.93
N PHE A 41 12.71 15.80 9.43
CA PHE A 41 12.02 14.51 9.47
C PHE A 41 11.53 14.09 8.08
N PHE A 42 11.65 12.81 7.80
CA PHE A 42 11.11 12.18 6.60
C PHE A 42 10.21 11.01 6.97
N LEU A 43 9.02 10.95 6.34
CA LEU A 43 8.06 9.86 6.50
C LEU A 43 7.57 9.39 5.12
N SER A 44 7.82 8.14 4.76
CA SER A 44 7.13 7.49 3.65
C SER A 44 6.03 6.57 4.14
N ARG A 45 4.89 6.60 3.45
CA ARG A 45 3.76 5.68 3.62
C ARG A 45 3.08 5.47 2.27
N PRO A 46 2.43 4.33 2.05
CA PRO A 46 1.64 4.12 0.84
C PRO A 46 0.59 5.20 0.63
N ARG A 47 0.01 5.24 -0.55
CA ARG A 47 -1.12 6.14 -0.83
C ARG A 47 -2.27 5.87 0.13
N ARG A 48 -3.04 6.93 0.47
CA ARG A 48 -4.27 6.88 1.27
C ARG A 48 -4.10 6.50 2.75
N PHE A 49 -2.88 6.60 3.29
CA PHE A 49 -2.59 6.37 4.70
C PHE A 49 -2.71 7.63 5.58
N GLY A 50 -3.13 8.78 5.05
CA GLY A 50 -3.33 10.00 5.84
C GLY A 50 -2.11 10.92 5.96
N LYS A 51 -1.09 10.79 5.08
CA LYS A 51 0.10 11.67 5.07
C LYS A 51 -0.24 13.14 4.97
N SER A 52 -1.04 13.54 3.98
CA SER A 52 -1.43 14.94 3.76
C SER A 52 -2.26 15.50 4.93
N LEU A 53 -3.09 14.67 5.57
CA LEU A 53 -3.79 15.05 6.79
C LEU A 53 -2.81 15.32 7.94
N LEU A 54 -1.79 14.48 8.10
CA LEU A 54 -0.72 14.68 9.09
C LEU A 54 0.05 15.99 8.82
N VAL A 55 0.41 16.28 7.56
CA VAL A 55 1.03 17.56 7.16
C VAL A 55 0.14 18.75 7.53
N SER A 56 -1.16 18.66 7.23
CA SER A 56 -2.14 19.68 7.59
C SER A 56 -2.32 19.83 9.12
N THR A 57 -2.16 18.75 9.88
CA THR A 57 -2.19 18.78 11.33
C THR A 57 -0.95 19.49 11.89
N PHE A 58 0.25 19.20 11.38
CA PHE A 58 1.47 19.96 11.71
C PHE A 58 1.32 21.43 11.37
N GLN A 59 0.76 21.77 10.20
CA GLN A 59 0.52 23.15 9.82
C GLN A 59 -0.34 23.87 10.86
N SER A 60 -1.50 23.30 11.22
CA SER A 60 -2.40 23.90 12.21
C SER A 60 -1.76 24.03 13.59
N TYR A 61 -0.94 23.04 13.98
CA TYR A 61 -0.19 23.07 15.24
C TYR A 61 0.82 24.22 15.27
N PHE A 62 1.68 24.34 14.26
CA PHE A 62 2.69 25.38 14.20
C PHE A 62 2.13 26.79 13.92
N GLU A 63 0.94 26.88 13.31
CA GLU A 63 0.21 28.16 13.19
C GLU A 63 -0.47 28.57 14.52
N GLY A 64 -0.30 27.81 15.61
CA GLY A 64 -0.83 28.14 16.93
C GLY A 64 -2.34 28.04 17.07
N LYS A 65 -3.03 27.32 16.17
CA LYS A 65 -4.51 27.17 16.14
C LYS A 65 -5.02 26.23 17.24
N LYS A 66 -4.77 26.58 18.50
CA LYS A 66 -5.07 25.75 19.68
C LYS A 66 -6.51 25.24 19.69
N GLU A 67 -7.46 26.05 19.28
CA GLU A 67 -8.91 25.74 19.28
C GLU A 67 -9.26 24.50 18.44
N LEU A 68 -8.43 24.19 17.42
CA LEU A 68 -8.64 23.00 16.59
C LEU A 68 -8.26 21.70 17.31
N PHE A 69 -7.47 21.78 18.35
CA PHE A 69 -6.95 20.64 19.10
C PHE A 69 -7.72 20.35 20.40
N GLU A 70 -8.78 21.09 20.66
CA GLU A 70 -9.65 20.89 21.82
C GLU A 70 -10.22 19.46 21.84
N GLY A 71 -10.09 18.79 22.99
CA GLY A 71 -10.50 17.40 23.19
C GLY A 71 -9.55 16.35 22.63
N LEU A 72 -8.43 16.72 21.99
CA LEU A 72 -7.42 15.80 21.48
C LEU A 72 -6.27 15.57 22.47
N ALA A 73 -5.51 14.49 22.30
CA ALA A 73 -4.43 14.10 23.21
C ALA A 73 -3.39 15.20 23.43
N ILE A 74 -3.02 15.91 22.37
CA ILE A 74 -2.03 17.00 22.42
C ILE A 74 -2.44 18.16 23.34
N GLU A 75 -3.73 18.40 23.54
CA GLU A 75 -4.22 19.47 24.42
C GLU A 75 -3.70 19.31 25.87
N LYS A 76 -3.58 18.05 26.31
CA LYS A 76 -3.06 17.72 27.66
C LYS A 76 -1.54 17.76 27.74
N LEU A 77 -0.87 17.56 26.63
CA LEU A 77 0.58 17.45 26.53
C LEU A 77 1.24 18.80 26.30
N GLU A 78 0.69 19.61 25.37
CA GLU A 78 1.23 20.89 24.96
C GLU A 78 0.88 22.00 25.98
N LYS A 79 1.89 22.70 26.44
CA LYS A 79 1.73 23.82 27.40
C LYS A 79 1.96 25.19 26.76
N GLU A 80 2.79 25.23 25.72
CA GLU A 80 3.24 26.43 25.06
C GLU A 80 2.83 26.45 23.59
N TRP A 81 1.62 26.83 23.30
CA TRP A 81 1.11 26.92 21.92
C TRP A 81 1.80 28.05 21.13
N ASN A 82 3.11 27.85 20.88
CA ASN A 82 3.91 28.81 20.15
C ASN A 82 3.53 28.83 18.65
N GLU A 83 3.33 30.03 18.13
CA GLU A 83 3.07 30.27 16.72
C GLU A 83 4.37 30.46 15.95
N TYR A 84 4.49 29.76 14.80
CA TYR A 84 5.61 29.86 13.86
C TYR A 84 5.09 30.13 12.45
N PRO A 85 5.87 30.86 11.61
CA PRO A 85 5.55 30.96 10.18
C PRO A 85 5.74 29.60 9.49
N VAL A 86 4.72 29.15 8.76
CA VAL A 86 4.72 27.85 8.09
C VAL A 86 4.74 28.03 6.57
N LEU A 87 5.76 27.51 5.91
CA LEU A 87 5.84 27.35 4.47
C LEU A 87 5.37 25.92 4.12
N HIS A 88 4.26 25.80 3.40
CA HIS A 88 3.72 24.51 2.99
C HIS A 88 3.78 24.37 1.47
N PHE A 89 4.47 23.32 1.00
CA PHE A 89 4.65 22.98 -0.41
C PHE A 89 4.00 21.63 -0.69
N ASP A 90 2.87 21.63 -1.40
CA ASP A 90 2.21 20.44 -1.92
C ASP A 90 2.67 20.21 -3.36
N LEU A 91 3.42 19.11 -3.60
CA LEU A 91 3.97 18.76 -4.91
C LEU A 91 3.10 17.77 -5.70
N SER A 92 1.90 17.43 -5.22
CA SER A 92 1.00 16.46 -5.84
C SER A 92 0.60 16.80 -7.29
N LYS A 93 0.67 18.08 -7.66
CA LYS A 93 0.34 18.58 -9.00
C LYS A 93 1.52 18.55 -9.98
N GLY A 94 2.71 18.24 -9.50
CA GLY A 94 3.96 18.20 -10.30
C GLY A 94 4.13 16.92 -11.11
N LYS A 95 3.12 16.48 -11.87
CA LYS A 95 3.13 15.22 -12.63
C LYS A 95 3.37 15.44 -14.11
N HIS A 96 4.01 14.45 -14.78
CA HIS A 96 4.26 14.43 -16.24
C HIS A 96 4.97 15.68 -16.79
N MET A 97 5.81 16.31 -15.98
CA MET A 97 6.43 17.57 -16.34
C MET A 97 7.80 17.37 -17.00
N GLU A 98 8.08 18.24 -18.00
CA GLU A 98 9.44 18.47 -18.45
C GLU A 98 10.16 19.39 -17.45
N LYS A 99 11.50 19.45 -17.53
CA LYS A 99 12.34 20.25 -16.61
C LYS A 99 11.88 21.71 -16.51
N GLU A 100 11.60 22.35 -17.64
CA GLU A 100 11.16 23.74 -17.69
C GLU A 100 9.77 23.93 -17.09
N GLN A 101 8.89 22.92 -17.23
CA GLN A 101 7.56 22.93 -16.63
C GLN A 101 7.69 22.77 -15.12
N LEU A 102 8.53 21.85 -14.65
CA LEU A 102 8.78 21.64 -13.22
C LEU A 102 9.36 22.93 -12.59
N ASN A 103 10.35 23.57 -13.22
CA ASN A 103 10.89 24.83 -12.73
C ASN A 103 9.80 25.92 -12.59
N ARG A 104 8.95 26.10 -13.60
CA ARG A 104 7.83 27.06 -13.53
C ARG A 104 6.85 26.71 -12.42
N TYR A 105 6.56 25.43 -12.23
CA TYR A 105 5.68 24.97 -11.16
C TYR A 105 6.29 25.25 -9.78
N LEU A 106 7.58 24.97 -9.59
CA LEU A 106 8.27 25.25 -8.33
C LEU A 106 8.32 26.76 -8.04
N LEU A 107 8.53 27.60 -9.07
CA LEU A 107 8.44 29.05 -8.92
C LEU A 107 7.03 29.51 -8.53
N ASP A 108 5.98 28.96 -9.14
CA ASP A 108 4.58 29.30 -8.81
C ASP A 108 4.22 28.96 -7.36
N ILE A 109 4.65 27.79 -6.85
CA ILE A 109 4.38 27.44 -5.45
C ILE A 109 5.17 28.28 -4.45
N ILE A 110 6.40 28.70 -4.80
CA ILE A 110 7.18 29.66 -3.99
C ILE A 110 6.46 31.01 -3.99
N GLU A 111 6.06 31.52 -5.14
CA GLU A 111 5.39 32.81 -5.30
C GLU A 111 4.11 32.92 -4.46
N LYS A 112 3.34 31.82 -4.36
CA LYS A 112 2.18 31.76 -3.48
C LYS A 112 2.54 31.93 -1.99
N GLN A 113 3.67 31.37 -1.56
CA GLN A 113 4.14 31.54 -0.20
C GLN A 113 4.70 32.97 0.01
N GLU A 114 5.44 33.53 -0.96
CA GLU A 114 5.91 34.90 -0.92
C GLU A 114 4.75 35.91 -0.79
N ALA A 115 3.68 35.71 -1.58
CA ALA A 115 2.48 36.54 -1.52
C ALA A 115 1.81 36.45 -0.12
N ARG A 116 1.76 35.23 0.46
CA ARG A 116 1.19 35.02 1.80
C ARG A 116 1.95 35.78 2.89
N PHE A 117 3.26 35.87 2.76
CA PHE A 117 4.12 36.58 3.73
C PHE A 117 4.49 38.00 3.29
N ASP A 118 3.95 38.49 2.17
CA ASP A 118 4.25 39.82 1.60
C ASP A 118 5.77 40.07 1.51
N CYS A 119 6.47 39.15 0.80
CA CYS A 119 7.92 39.18 0.60
C CYS A 119 8.31 38.72 -0.81
N MET A 120 7.69 39.34 -1.83
CA MET A 120 7.88 39.00 -3.24
C MET A 120 9.32 39.13 -3.71
N SER A 121 9.82 38.17 -4.44
CA SER A 121 11.13 38.15 -5.10
C SER A 121 10.99 38.13 -6.62
N ASN A 122 11.94 38.73 -7.34
CA ASN A 122 12.04 38.70 -8.80
C ASN A 122 13.09 37.69 -9.31
N LYS A 123 13.63 36.87 -8.42
CA LYS A 123 14.60 35.83 -8.81
C LYS A 123 13.93 34.75 -9.65
N ILE A 124 14.69 34.16 -10.56
CA ILE A 124 14.22 33.12 -11.48
C ILE A 124 14.74 31.73 -11.14
N ASP A 125 15.80 31.65 -10.32
CA ASP A 125 16.38 30.39 -9.89
C ASP A 125 15.66 29.88 -8.64
N VAL A 126 15.07 28.68 -8.72
CA VAL A 126 14.20 28.12 -7.68
C VAL A 126 14.88 28.00 -6.30
N ASN A 127 16.16 27.61 -6.29
CA ASN A 127 16.92 27.49 -5.02
C ASN A 127 17.21 28.85 -4.40
N ILE A 128 17.62 29.85 -5.20
CA ILE A 128 17.89 31.21 -4.70
C ILE A 128 16.60 31.83 -4.16
N ARG A 129 15.49 31.63 -4.86
CA ARG A 129 14.19 32.18 -4.48
C ARG A 129 13.64 31.55 -3.20
N LEU A 130 13.83 30.23 -3.01
CA LEU A 130 13.46 29.56 -1.76
C LEU A 130 14.35 30.01 -0.60
N ASP A 131 15.64 30.20 -0.85
CA ASP A 131 16.57 30.75 0.15
C ASP A 131 16.15 32.15 0.59
N ASP A 132 15.90 33.05 -0.36
CA ASP A 132 15.40 34.41 -0.12
C ASP A 132 14.09 34.40 0.68
N LEU A 133 13.15 33.50 0.34
CA LEU A 133 11.87 33.36 1.04
C LEU A 133 12.06 32.99 2.51
N ILE A 134 12.86 31.96 2.79
CA ILE A 134 13.13 31.54 4.18
C ILE A 134 13.75 32.68 4.98
N ASN A 135 14.77 33.33 4.42
CA ASN A 135 15.43 34.48 5.03
C ASN A 135 14.46 35.65 5.29
N ALA A 136 13.67 36.04 4.28
CA ALA A 136 12.73 37.16 4.39
C ALA A 136 11.65 36.90 5.44
N VAL A 137 11.10 35.69 5.50
CA VAL A 137 10.09 35.30 6.49
C VAL A 137 10.68 35.29 7.91
N TYR A 138 11.90 34.76 8.09
CA TYR A 138 12.60 34.77 9.35
C TYR A 138 12.87 36.20 9.84
N GLN A 139 13.40 37.09 8.97
CA GLN A 139 13.67 38.48 9.32
C GLN A 139 12.39 39.27 9.64
N LYS A 140 11.31 39.02 8.87
CA LYS A 140 10.03 39.73 9.05
C LYS A 140 9.32 39.33 10.33
N THR A 141 9.37 38.05 10.71
CA THR A 141 8.63 37.52 11.86
C THR A 141 9.45 37.47 13.14
N GLY A 142 10.77 37.44 13.04
CA GLY A 142 11.69 37.23 14.18
C GLY A 142 11.58 35.80 14.75
N LYS A 143 10.90 34.87 14.03
CA LYS A 143 10.68 33.49 14.48
C LYS A 143 11.27 32.52 13.47
N GLN A 144 11.76 31.37 13.95
CA GLN A 144 12.20 30.30 13.08
C GLN A 144 11.04 29.79 12.19
N VAL A 145 11.38 29.39 10.98
CA VAL A 145 10.43 29.00 9.95
C VAL A 145 10.18 27.48 10.01
N VAL A 146 8.94 27.08 9.83
CA VAL A 146 8.54 25.69 9.63
C VAL A 146 8.36 25.43 8.15
N VAL A 147 8.93 24.33 7.63
CA VAL A 147 8.80 23.92 6.23
C VAL A 147 8.14 22.54 6.16
N LEU A 148 6.99 22.49 5.51
CA LEU A 148 6.23 21.26 5.30
C LEU A 148 6.17 20.95 3.80
N ILE A 149 6.60 19.74 3.41
CA ILE A 149 6.65 19.31 2.01
C ILE A 149 5.84 18.01 1.88
N ASP A 150 4.72 18.11 1.17
CA ASP A 150 3.86 16.96 0.91
C ASP A 150 4.09 16.42 -0.51
N GLU A 151 4.05 15.08 -0.65
CA GLU A 151 4.27 14.34 -1.90
C GLU A 151 5.55 14.76 -2.65
N TYR A 152 6.68 14.84 -1.91
CA TYR A 152 7.97 15.31 -2.41
C TYR A 152 8.47 14.58 -3.67
N ASP A 153 8.03 13.35 -3.86
CA ASP A 153 8.41 12.43 -4.93
C ASP A 153 7.44 12.45 -6.14
N ALA A 154 6.30 13.13 -6.03
CA ALA A 154 5.29 13.15 -7.09
C ALA A 154 5.82 13.59 -8.47
N PRO A 155 6.70 14.61 -8.59
CA PRO A 155 7.28 15.00 -9.88
C PRO A 155 8.16 13.92 -10.53
N LEU A 156 8.64 12.95 -9.75
CA LEU A 156 9.59 11.93 -10.20
C LEU A 156 8.91 10.57 -10.48
N LEU A 157 7.77 10.30 -9.84
CA LEU A 157 7.11 9.00 -9.93
C LEU A 157 6.67 8.64 -11.35
N ASP A 158 6.13 9.59 -12.08
CA ASP A 158 5.59 9.34 -13.42
C ASP A 158 6.67 9.11 -14.48
N VAL A 159 7.90 9.60 -14.23
CA VAL A 159 9.06 9.46 -15.13
C VAL A 159 10.08 8.44 -14.61
N ALA A 160 9.75 7.69 -13.55
CA ALA A 160 10.69 6.74 -12.92
C ALA A 160 11.17 5.62 -13.86
N HIS A 161 10.48 5.38 -14.97
CA HIS A 161 10.87 4.42 -16.02
C HIS A 161 11.73 5.04 -17.14
N GLU A 162 11.89 6.38 -17.19
CA GLU A 162 12.61 7.14 -18.19
C GLU A 162 13.90 7.71 -17.57
N LYS A 163 14.99 6.99 -17.65
CA LYS A 163 16.23 7.29 -16.89
C LYS A 163 16.74 8.73 -17.09
N GLU A 164 16.85 9.19 -18.34
CA GLU A 164 17.41 10.52 -18.65
C GLU A 164 16.53 11.62 -18.06
N ARG A 165 15.22 11.51 -18.26
CA ARG A 165 14.23 12.47 -17.76
C ARG A 165 14.16 12.46 -16.23
N LEU A 166 14.20 11.26 -15.62
CA LEU A 166 14.28 11.12 -14.17
C LEU A 166 15.50 11.83 -13.60
N ASP A 167 16.68 11.68 -14.22
CA ASP A 167 17.91 12.33 -13.78
C ASP A 167 17.83 13.86 -13.87
N GLU A 168 17.22 14.41 -14.92
CA GLU A 168 17.00 15.85 -15.05
C GLU A 168 16.05 16.41 -13.99
N LEU A 169 14.88 15.79 -13.82
CA LEU A 169 13.91 16.24 -12.83
C LEU A 169 14.43 16.08 -11.40
N ARG A 170 15.16 14.99 -11.12
CA ARG A 170 15.79 14.77 -9.84
C ARG A 170 16.82 15.86 -9.51
N ASN A 171 17.64 16.27 -10.47
CA ASN A 171 18.60 17.36 -10.27
C ASN A 171 17.87 18.69 -10.01
N THR A 172 16.75 18.95 -10.66
CA THR A 172 15.90 20.11 -10.40
C THR A 172 15.35 20.09 -8.97
N MET A 173 14.82 18.96 -8.53
CA MET A 173 14.31 18.80 -7.17
C MET A 173 15.42 18.91 -6.10
N ARG A 174 16.59 18.32 -6.37
CA ARG A 174 17.76 18.46 -5.49
C ARG A 174 18.14 19.93 -5.32
N ASN A 175 18.17 20.68 -6.41
CA ASN A 175 18.47 22.10 -6.39
C ASN A 175 17.42 22.88 -5.57
N PHE A 176 16.13 22.57 -5.74
CA PHE A 176 15.04 23.15 -4.97
C PHE A 176 15.19 22.94 -3.46
N TYR A 177 15.61 21.72 -3.00
CA TYR A 177 15.75 21.43 -1.58
C TYR A 177 17.08 21.91 -0.95
N SER A 178 18.07 22.29 -1.76
CA SER A 178 19.42 22.63 -1.26
C SER A 178 19.45 23.76 -0.22
N PRO A 179 18.60 24.81 -0.27
CA PRO A 179 18.58 25.89 0.72
C PRO A 179 18.19 25.43 2.14
N LEU A 180 17.46 24.33 2.28
CA LEU A 180 17.03 23.85 3.59
C LEU A 180 18.21 23.54 4.51
N LYS A 181 19.33 23.06 3.96
CA LYS A 181 20.54 22.78 4.74
C LYS A 181 21.25 24.06 5.17
N GLY A 182 21.36 25.02 4.24
CA GLY A 182 22.07 26.28 4.48
C GLY A 182 21.38 27.17 5.53
N ASN A 183 20.06 27.02 5.68
CA ASN A 183 19.22 27.82 6.56
C ASN A 183 18.90 27.13 7.90
N GLU A 184 19.65 26.13 8.33
CA GLU A 184 19.37 25.31 9.52
C GLU A 184 19.08 26.16 10.77
N SER A 185 19.84 27.22 11.03
CA SER A 185 19.64 28.09 12.19
C SER A 185 18.31 28.89 12.16
N MET A 186 17.73 29.08 10.98
CA MET A 186 16.46 29.78 10.77
C MET A 186 15.25 28.82 10.72
N LEU A 187 15.50 27.50 10.75
CA LEU A 187 14.44 26.49 10.65
C LEU A 187 14.11 25.91 12.03
N ARG A 188 12.83 25.90 12.38
CA ARG A 188 12.29 25.24 13.57
C ARG A 188 12.02 23.76 13.33
N PHE A 189 11.46 23.44 12.15
CA PHE A 189 11.00 22.11 11.84
C PHE A 189 10.87 21.96 10.32
N VAL A 190 11.35 20.84 9.79
CA VAL A 190 11.19 20.46 8.38
C VAL A 190 10.59 19.06 8.34
N PHE A 191 9.44 18.92 7.72
CA PHE A 191 8.80 17.62 7.52
C PHE A 191 8.55 17.36 6.06
N MET A 192 9.06 16.24 5.57
CA MET A 192 8.89 15.79 4.20
C MET A 192 8.17 14.46 4.15
N THR A 193 7.18 14.33 3.28
CA THR A 193 6.47 13.07 3.09
C THR A 193 6.22 12.74 1.63
N GLY A 194 6.14 11.43 1.35
CA GLY A 194 5.89 10.86 0.02
C GLY A 194 5.57 9.38 0.08
N ILE A 195 5.55 8.74 -1.08
CA ILE A 195 5.30 7.31 -1.23
C ILE A 195 6.60 6.55 -1.22
N THR A 196 7.51 6.91 -2.13
CA THR A 196 8.77 6.20 -2.36
C THR A 196 9.93 6.87 -1.64
N LYS A 197 11.01 6.12 -1.51
CA LYS A 197 12.30 6.67 -1.09
C LYS A 197 13.15 6.87 -2.33
N PHE A 198 13.19 8.08 -2.87
CA PHE A 198 14.23 8.43 -3.82
C PHE A 198 15.55 8.58 -3.08
N SER A 199 16.63 8.16 -3.72
CA SER A 199 17.95 8.01 -3.13
C SER A 199 18.34 9.18 -2.20
N GLN A 200 18.60 8.86 -0.96
CA GLN A 200 19.24 9.80 -0.03
C GLN A 200 20.54 10.40 -0.60
N LEU A 201 21.15 9.70 -1.57
CA LEU A 201 22.39 10.13 -2.23
C LEU A 201 22.18 11.27 -3.23
N SER A 202 20.96 11.52 -3.74
CA SER A 202 20.77 12.56 -4.77
C SER A 202 19.93 13.75 -4.32
N ILE A 203 18.81 13.55 -3.62
CA ILE A 203 17.98 14.65 -3.10
C ILE A 203 18.41 15.02 -1.67
N PHE A 204 18.72 14.00 -0.85
CA PHE A 204 19.05 14.18 0.56
C PHE A 204 20.56 14.12 0.87
N SER A 205 21.44 13.97 -0.13
CA SER A 205 22.88 14.09 0.11
C SER A 205 23.28 15.46 0.68
N GLU A 206 22.48 16.45 0.37
CA GLU A 206 22.59 17.78 0.98
C GLU A 206 22.00 17.83 2.40
N LEU A 207 20.95 17.02 2.69
CA LEU A 207 20.26 16.93 3.99
C LEU A 207 20.67 15.66 4.76
N ASN A 208 21.97 15.49 5.03
CA ASN A 208 22.50 14.32 5.73
C ASN A 208 22.05 14.19 7.21
N ASN A 209 21.41 15.18 7.76
CA ASN A 209 20.83 15.23 9.10
C ASN A 209 19.32 14.91 9.15
N ILE A 210 18.71 14.49 8.02
CA ILE A 210 17.29 14.13 8.00
C ILE A 210 17.05 12.80 8.73
N LYS A 211 16.16 12.81 9.71
CA LYS A 211 15.73 11.62 10.44
C LYS A 211 14.61 10.93 9.68
N ASN A 212 14.91 9.77 9.11
CA ASN A 212 13.90 8.92 8.46
C ASN A 212 13.15 8.11 9.52
N VAL A 213 11.91 8.49 9.80
CA VAL A 213 11.04 7.85 10.80
C VAL A 213 10.11 6.79 10.23
N SER A 214 10.24 6.45 8.94
CA SER A 214 9.33 5.52 8.27
C SER A 214 9.30 4.12 8.89
N MET A 215 10.44 3.67 9.46
CA MET A 215 10.55 2.38 10.12
C MET A 215 10.86 2.50 11.62
N ASP A 216 10.70 3.67 12.20
CA ASP A 216 10.91 3.88 13.64
C ASP A 216 9.68 3.39 14.42
N GLU A 217 9.88 2.49 15.38
CA GLU A 217 8.82 1.89 16.19
C GLU A 217 7.93 2.93 16.89
N PRO A 218 8.44 4.03 17.49
CA PRO A 218 7.61 5.07 18.11
C PRO A 218 6.64 5.78 17.15
N TYR A 219 6.84 5.66 15.83
CA TYR A 219 6.03 6.29 14.78
C TYR A 219 5.31 5.27 13.90
N ALA A 220 5.26 4.00 14.28
CA ALA A 220 4.62 2.95 13.49
C ALA A 220 3.15 3.24 13.20
N GLY A 221 2.41 3.76 14.19
CA GLY A 221 0.99 4.08 14.09
C GLY A 221 0.67 5.54 13.73
N ILE A 222 1.65 6.37 13.35
CA ILE A 222 1.43 7.80 13.04
C ILE A 222 0.48 8.02 11.85
N CYS A 223 0.47 7.08 10.92
CA CYS A 223 -0.47 6.99 9.80
C CYS A 223 -1.11 5.61 9.81
N GLY A 224 -2.34 5.50 9.31
CA GLY A 224 -3.15 4.28 9.45
C GLY A 224 -4.05 4.34 10.68
N ILE A 225 -4.90 3.34 10.85
CA ILE A 225 -5.77 3.18 12.03
C ILE A 225 -5.40 1.88 12.70
N THR A 226 -5.02 1.90 13.98
CA THR A 226 -4.72 0.68 14.72
C THR A 226 -6.02 -0.05 15.11
N LYS A 227 -5.92 -1.35 15.39
CA LYS A 227 -7.06 -2.12 15.91
C LYS A 227 -7.63 -1.50 17.19
N GLU A 228 -6.76 -1.03 18.09
CA GLU A 228 -7.19 -0.39 19.34
C GLU A 228 -7.97 0.90 19.08
N GLU A 229 -7.48 1.75 18.17
CA GLU A 229 -8.19 2.98 17.76
C GLU A 229 -9.54 2.68 17.14
N MET A 230 -9.63 1.67 16.26
CA MET A 230 -10.89 1.23 15.67
C MET A 230 -11.87 0.74 16.75
N LEU A 231 -11.45 -0.11 17.65
CA LEU A 231 -12.31 -0.67 18.70
C LEU A 231 -12.79 0.38 19.70
N THR A 232 -11.96 1.39 20.00
CA THR A 232 -12.27 2.42 21.01
C THR A 232 -13.02 3.62 20.43
N GLN A 233 -12.65 4.07 19.23
CA GLN A 233 -13.20 5.31 18.65
C GLN A 233 -14.33 5.04 17.63
N MET A 234 -14.47 3.81 17.13
CA MET A 234 -15.46 3.42 16.12
C MET A 234 -16.38 2.28 16.60
N SER A 235 -16.55 2.12 17.91
CA SER A 235 -17.31 1.01 18.50
C SER A 235 -18.76 0.96 17.99
N ASP A 236 -19.46 2.11 18.00
CA ASP A 236 -20.85 2.20 17.56
C ASP A 236 -20.97 1.97 16.04
N ASP A 237 -19.91 2.30 15.29
CA ASP A 237 -19.84 2.09 13.84
C ASP A 237 -19.70 0.61 13.51
N ILE A 238 -18.93 -0.13 14.30
CA ILE A 238 -18.80 -1.58 14.17
C ILE A 238 -20.14 -2.27 14.43
N ASP A 239 -20.86 -1.86 15.47
CA ASP A 239 -22.18 -2.42 15.79
C ASP A 239 -23.21 -2.17 14.69
N ALA A 240 -23.21 -0.94 14.12
CA ALA A 240 -24.10 -0.61 13.02
C ALA A 240 -23.75 -1.37 11.72
N LEU A 241 -22.46 -1.59 11.45
CA LEU A 241 -22.02 -2.39 10.31
C LEU A 241 -22.39 -3.86 10.49
N ALA A 242 -22.23 -4.41 11.70
CA ALA A 242 -22.62 -5.78 12.04
C ALA A 242 -24.11 -6.03 11.80
N GLU A 243 -24.97 -5.11 12.26
CA GLU A 243 -26.40 -5.17 12.01
C GLU A 243 -26.72 -5.12 10.50
N HIS A 244 -26.06 -4.24 9.75
CA HIS A 244 -26.29 -4.10 8.31
C HIS A 244 -25.84 -5.33 7.50
N LEU A 245 -24.75 -5.98 7.91
CA LEU A 245 -24.21 -7.17 7.26
C LEU A 245 -24.84 -8.47 7.76
N GLU A 246 -25.75 -8.41 8.74
CA GLU A 246 -26.34 -9.59 9.42
C GLU A 246 -25.29 -10.53 10.02
N LEU A 247 -24.20 -9.95 10.57
CA LEU A 247 -23.10 -10.64 11.23
C LEU A 247 -23.07 -10.34 12.73
N SER A 248 -22.41 -11.19 13.51
CA SER A 248 -22.04 -10.83 14.88
C SER A 248 -20.95 -9.74 14.88
N ARG A 249 -20.80 -9.05 16.01
CA ARG A 249 -19.74 -8.04 16.18
C ARG A 249 -18.35 -8.65 15.97
N GLU A 250 -18.11 -9.84 16.48
CA GLU A 250 -16.85 -10.57 16.40
C GLU A 250 -16.53 -10.95 14.93
N GLU A 251 -17.51 -11.46 14.20
CA GLU A 251 -17.39 -11.76 12.78
C GLU A 251 -17.11 -10.51 11.97
N THR A 252 -17.82 -9.40 12.25
CA THR A 252 -17.60 -8.11 11.57
C THR A 252 -16.19 -7.57 11.80
N ILE A 253 -15.67 -7.67 13.04
CA ILE A 253 -14.28 -7.27 13.35
C ILE A 253 -13.29 -8.16 12.60
N GLN A 254 -13.57 -9.45 12.48
CA GLN A 254 -12.69 -10.38 11.75
C GLN A 254 -12.71 -10.07 10.24
N GLU A 255 -13.88 -9.84 9.64
CA GLU A 255 -14.02 -9.44 8.24
C GLU A 255 -13.31 -8.12 7.95
N LEU A 256 -13.45 -7.11 8.81
CA LEU A 256 -12.72 -5.84 8.68
C LEU A 256 -11.20 -6.05 8.70
N LYS A 257 -10.72 -6.93 9.58
CA LYS A 257 -9.29 -7.26 9.66
C LYS A 257 -8.81 -7.96 8.40
N ASP A 258 -9.52 -8.97 7.94
CA ASP A 258 -9.12 -9.74 6.77
C ASP A 258 -9.11 -8.88 5.50
N HIS A 259 -10.05 -7.92 5.40
CA HIS A 259 -10.15 -7.04 4.25
C HIS A 259 -9.18 -5.87 4.25
N TYR A 260 -8.96 -5.15 5.38
CA TYR A 260 -8.33 -3.83 5.37
C TYR A 260 -7.15 -3.65 6.32
N ASP A 261 -6.91 -4.61 7.25
CA ASP A 261 -5.84 -4.56 8.23
C ASP A 261 -4.52 -5.16 7.69
N GLY A 262 -3.58 -5.39 8.58
CA GLY A 262 -2.40 -6.21 8.35
C GLY A 262 -1.18 -5.48 7.83
N TYR A 263 -1.21 -4.14 7.73
CA TYR A 263 -0.01 -3.37 7.40
C TYR A 263 0.90 -3.19 8.61
N HIS A 264 2.20 -3.47 8.40
CA HIS A 264 3.27 -3.13 9.32
C HIS A 264 4.35 -2.32 8.62
N PHE A 265 4.77 -1.25 9.25
CA PHE A 265 5.84 -0.37 8.75
C PHE A 265 7.17 -0.54 9.50
N THR A 266 7.17 -1.31 10.57
CA THR A 266 8.33 -1.80 11.31
C THR A 266 7.98 -3.11 12.00
N TRP A 267 8.96 -3.77 12.64
CA TRP A 267 8.70 -5.01 13.36
C TRP A 267 9.54 -5.09 14.65
N PRO A 268 8.92 -5.38 15.82
CA PRO A 268 7.48 -5.53 16.00
C PRO A 268 6.72 -4.20 15.97
N SER A 269 5.46 -4.23 15.55
CA SER A 269 4.54 -3.09 15.67
C SER A 269 3.09 -3.59 15.64
N PRO A 270 2.10 -2.79 16.07
CA PRO A 270 0.71 -3.14 15.83
C PRO A 270 0.39 -3.14 14.32
N ASP A 271 -0.57 -3.97 13.92
CA ASP A 271 -1.23 -3.88 12.62
C ASP A 271 -1.92 -2.52 12.48
N VAL A 272 -1.96 -2.00 11.26
CA VAL A 272 -2.76 -0.83 10.94
C VAL A 272 -3.62 -1.06 9.71
N PHE A 273 -4.88 -0.63 9.81
CA PHE A 273 -5.82 -0.56 8.70
C PHE A 273 -5.45 0.54 7.72
N ASN A 274 -5.77 0.34 6.45
CA ASN A 274 -5.82 1.44 5.50
C ASN A 274 -6.99 2.37 5.86
N PRO A 275 -6.75 3.65 6.22
CA PRO A 275 -7.81 4.55 6.66
C PRO A 275 -8.86 4.81 5.59
N TYR A 276 -8.44 4.90 4.32
CA TYR A 276 -9.35 5.19 3.23
C TYR A 276 -10.36 4.06 3.02
N SER A 277 -9.88 2.82 2.97
CA SER A 277 -10.74 1.66 2.79
C SER A 277 -11.66 1.45 3.99
N LEU A 278 -11.12 1.51 5.20
CA LEU A 278 -11.90 1.34 6.42
C LEU A 278 -13.02 2.39 6.56
N LEU A 279 -12.71 3.69 6.33
CA LEU A 279 -13.71 4.75 6.46
C LEU A 279 -14.78 4.69 5.37
N ASN A 280 -14.43 4.30 4.13
CA ASN A 280 -15.42 4.07 3.08
C ASN A 280 -16.33 2.88 3.40
N CYS A 281 -15.78 1.77 3.92
CA CYS A 281 -16.56 0.62 4.36
C CYS A 281 -17.64 1.03 5.38
N PHE A 282 -17.27 1.79 6.40
CA PHE A 282 -18.24 2.28 7.38
C PHE A 282 -19.23 3.30 6.82
N ALA A 283 -18.81 4.13 5.87
CA ALA A 283 -19.68 5.10 5.22
C ALA A 283 -20.74 4.44 4.34
N ASP A 284 -20.32 3.45 3.55
CA ASP A 284 -21.17 2.75 2.59
C ASP A 284 -21.93 1.57 3.22
N GLY A 285 -21.53 1.12 4.42
CA GLY A 285 -22.11 -0.04 5.10
C GLY A 285 -21.81 -1.38 4.42
N ARG A 286 -20.75 -1.49 3.65
CA ARG A 286 -20.39 -2.71 2.91
C ARG A 286 -18.90 -2.91 2.81
N MET A 287 -18.45 -4.18 2.68
CA MET A 287 -17.09 -4.54 2.31
C MET A 287 -16.92 -4.41 0.79
N ASP A 288 -15.90 -3.65 0.33
CA ASP A 288 -15.61 -3.46 -1.10
C ASP A 288 -14.11 -3.12 -1.29
N ASP A 289 -13.60 -3.18 -2.53
CA ASP A 289 -12.19 -2.91 -2.87
C ASP A 289 -11.97 -1.41 -3.15
N TYR A 290 -11.99 -0.59 -2.11
CA TYR A 290 -11.92 0.89 -2.20
C TYR A 290 -10.57 1.41 -2.66
N TRP A 291 -9.47 0.78 -2.25
CA TRP A 291 -8.13 1.27 -2.53
C TRP A 291 -7.79 1.20 -4.03
N PHE A 292 -8.17 0.10 -4.68
CA PHE A 292 -7.96 -0.10 -6.12
C PHE A 292 -8.90 0.70 -7.01
N GLY A 293 -10.06 1.10 -6.55
CA GLY A 293 -11.02 1.92 -7.29
C GLY A 293 -10.47 3.27 -7.78
N SER A 294 -9.26 3.64 -7.36
CA SER A 294 -8.62 4.91 -7.70
C SER A 294 -7.59 4.86 -8.85
N GLY A 295 -7.39 3.71 -9.50
CA GLY A 295 -6.54 3.61 -10.69
C GLY A 295 -5.82 2.27 -10.84
N THR A 296 -5.76 1.79 -12.07
CA THR A 296 -5.04 0.55 -12.43
C THR A 296 -3.54 0.74 -12.23
N PRO A 297 -2.83 -0.20 -11.61
CA PRO A 297 -1.39 -0.09 -11.36
C PRO A 297 -0.55 -0.41 -12.62
N THR A 298 -0.83 0.26 -13.74
CA THR A 298 -0.16 -0.01 -15.04
C THR A 298 1.36 0.07 -14.92
N TYR A 299 1.86 1.04 -14.16
CA TYR A 299 3.29 1.17 -13.89
C TYR A 299 3.84 -0.06 -13.16
N LEU A 300 3.14 -0.54 -12.13
CA LEU A 300 3.55 -1.74 -11.39
C LEU A 300 3.61 -2.98 -12.31
N ILE A 301 2.58 -3.17 -13.14
CA ILE A 301 2.52 -4.31 -14.06
C ILE A 301 3.69 -4.29 -15.06
N ASN A 302 4.03 -3.11 -15.58
CA ASN A 302 5.19 -2.94 -16.46
C ASN A 302 6.51 -3.25 -15.73
N MET A 303 6.61 -2.85 -14.47
CA MET A 303 7.78 -3.14 -13.64
C MET A 303 7.87 -4.63 -13.26
N MET A 304 6.76 -5.30 -12.99
CA MET A 304 6.74 -6.76 -12.77
C MET A 304 7.31 -7.49 -13.99
N ARG A 305 6.89 -7.10 -15.21
CA ARG A 305 7.45 -7.66 -16.45
C ARG A 305 8.94 -7.38 -16.60
N LYS A 306 9.37 -6.15 -16.34
CA LYS A 306 10.78 -5.74 -16.45
C LYS A 306 11.70 -6.54 -15.52
N TYR A 307 11.23 -6.85 -14.32
CA TYR A 307 12.00 -7.60 -13.31
C TYR A 307 11.68 -9.10 -13.30
N GLU A 308 10.93 -9.59 -14.31
CA GLU A 308 10.53 -10.99 -14.43
C GLU A 308 9.86 -11.55 -13.15
N PHE A 309 9.14 -10.68 -12.43
CA PHE A 309 8.43 -11.02 -11.21
C PHE A 309 7.03 -11.54 -11.56
N LEU A 310 6.75 -12.77 -11.18
CA LEU A 310 5.54 -13.49 -11.56
C LEU A 310 4.40 -13.26 -10.56
N PRO A 311 3.12 -13.36 -10.99
CA PRO A 311 1.97 -13.33 -10.08
C PRO A 311 2.07 -14.35 -8.93
N ALA A 312 2.60 -15.53 -9.18
CA ALA A 312 2.80 -16.55 -8.15
C ALA A 312 3.77 -16.10 -7.04
N ASP A 313 4.78 -15.29 -7.38
CA ASP A 313 5.75 -14.79 -6.39
C ASP A 313 5.10 -13.84 -5.36
N LEU A 314 3.97 -13.21 -5.71
CA LEU A 314 3.18 -12.38 -4.79
C LEU A 314 2.47 -13.18 -3.70
N GLY A 315 2.16 -14.43 -3.97
CA GLY A 315 1.51 -15.33 -3.00
C GLY A 315 2.49 -15.91 -1.99
N GLU A 316 3.79 -15.79 -2.25
CA GLU A 316 4.84 -16.29 -1.37
C GLU A 316 5.26 -15.25 -0.33
N THR A 317 5.85 -15.73 0.77
CA THR A 317 6.56 -14.86 1.69
C THR A 317 7.92 -14.53 1.10
N ILE A 318 8.18 -13.23 0.90
CA ILE A 318 9.46 -12.75 0.37
C ILE A 318 10.41 -12.53 1.54
N GLU A 319 11.47 -13.34 1.61
CA GLU A 319 12.54 -13.18 2.60
C GLU A 319 13.58 -12.18 2.09
N VAL A 320 13.82 -11.10 2.83
CA VAL A 320 14.63 -9.99 2.31
C VAL A 320 15.32 -9.19 3.41
N GLY A 321 16.52 -8.72 3.14
CA GLY A 321 17.25 -7.82 4.03
C GLY A 321 16.67 -6.40 4.02
N LYS A 322 16.78 -5.67 5.15
CA LYS A 322 16.27 -4.29 5.25
C LYS A 322 16.75 -3.40 4.10
N LYS A 323 18.01 -3.52 3.70
CA LYS A 323 18.60 -2.69 2.65
C LYS A 323 18.02 -2.95 1.27
N ASP A 324 17.42 -4.12 1.06
CA ASP A 324 16.93 -4.55 -0.24
C ASP A 324 15.49 -4.11 -0.49
N PHE A 325 14.60 -4.12 0.53
CA PHE A 325 13.22 -3.65 0.37
C PHE A 325 13.02 -2.18 0.75
N ASP A 326 13.90 -1.63 1.59
CA ASP A 326 13.91 -0.22 1.97
C ASP A 326 14.83 0.61 1.05
N ALA A 327 15.25 0.04 -0.07
CA ALA A 327 16.12 0.67 -1.07
C ALA A 327 15.38 1.79 -1.83
N PRO A 328 16.13 2.78 -2.33
CA PRO A 328 15.61 3.75 -3.27
C PRO A 328 15.13 3.07 -4.57
N THR A 329 13.99 3.52 -5.09
CA THR A 329 13.39 2.90 -6.29
C THR A 329 14.22 3.09 -7.57
N GLU A 330 15.06 4.13 -7.66
CA GLU A 330 15.94 4.34 -8.80
C GLU A 330 17.19 3.44 -8.81
N THR A 331 17.56 2.86 -7.68
CA THR A 331 18.72 1.95 -7.55
C THR A 331 18.31 0.51 -7.27
N MET A 332 17.01 0.22 -7.33
CA MET A 332 16.50 -1.11 -7.06
C MET A 332 17.00 -2.12 -8.11
N THR A 333 17.41 -3.27 -7.64
CA THR A 333 17.81 -4.42 -8.45
C THR A 333 16.70 -5.46 -8.59
N THR A 334 15.66 -5.33 -7.77
CA THR A 334 14.45 -6.15 -7.75
C THR A 334 13.24 -5.25 -7.64
N ILE A 335 12.05 -5.76 -7.89
CA ILE A 335 10.80 -5.00 -7.74
C ILE A 335 10.36 -4.80 -6.28
N VAL A 336 10.95 -5.51 -5.34
CA VAL A 336 10.51 -5.57 -3.93
C VAL A 336 10.44 -4.18 -3.27
N PRO A 337 11.41 -3.25 -3.46
CA PRO A 337 11.29 -1.90 -2.93
C PRO A 337 10.03 -1.16 -3.40
N LEU A 338 9.69 -1.30 -4.68
CA LEU A 338 8.49 -0.69 -5.23
C LEU A 338 7.21 -1.29 -4.64
N LEU A 339 7.13 -2.62 -4.54
CA LEU A 339 5.99 -3.32 -3.93
C LEU A 339 5.76 -2.89 -2.48
N TYR A 340 6.83 -2.82 -1.68
CA TYR A 340 6.75 -2.43 -0.26
C TYR A 340 6.35 -0.96 -0.10
N GLN A 341 7.05 -0.04 -0.75
CA GLN A 341 6.82 1.40 -0.60
C GLN A 341 5.47 1.83 -1.13
N SER A 342 4.97 1.17 -2.19
CA SER A 342 3.63 1.40 -2.73
C SER A 342 2.51 0.74 -1.93
N GLY A 343 2.83 -0.18 -1.00
CA GLY A 343 1.87 -0.83 -0.12
C GLY A 343 1.22 -2.10 -0.68
N TYR A 344 1.79 -2.68 -1.73
CA TYR A 344 1.34 -3.99 -2.25
C TYR A 344 1.82 -5.14 -1.38
N VAL A 345 3.00 -5.01 -0.78
CA VAL A 345 3.47 -5.93 0.27
C VAL A 345 3.81 -5.17 1.53
N THR A 346 3.81 -5.86 2.66
CA THR A 346 4.09 -5.32 3.98
C THR A 346 4.95 -6.28 4.79
N ILE A 347 5.50 -5.83 5.91
CA ILE A 347 6.25 -6.67 6.84
C ILE A 347 5.25 -7.58 7.57
N LYS A 348 5.47 -8.89 7.54
CA LYS A 348 4.70 -9.90 8.28
C LYS A 348 5.52 -10.61 9.35
N GLY A 349 6.83 -10.38 9.39
CA GLY A 349 7.72 -10.97 10.38
C GLY A 349 9.16 -10.50 10.26
N TYR A 350 9.96 -10.91 11.23
CA TYR A 350 11.39 -10.70 11.24
C TYR A 350 12.08 -11.90 11.88
N ASP A 351 12.94 -12.56 11.13
CA ASP A 351 13.76 -13.65 11.64
C ASP A 351 15.06 -13.09 12.27
N LYS A 352 15.17 -13.19 13.58
CA LYS A 352 16.32 -12.66 14.34
C LYS A 352 17.66 -13.32 13.98
N PRO A 353 17.73 -14.66 13.80
CA PRO A 353 18.97 -15.35 13.42
C PRO A 353 19.52 -14.89 12.07
N THR A 354 18.72 -14.85 11.03
CA THR A 354 19.12 -14.48 9.67
C THR A 354 19.10 -12.96 9.44
N LYS A 355 18.40 -12.18 10.29
CA LYS A 355 18.12 -10.75 10.14
C LYS A 355 17.33 -10.42 8.89
N LEU A 356 16.51 -11.36 8.41
CA LEU A 356 15.63 -11.18 7.27
C LEU A 356 14.23 -10.75 7.74
N TYR A 357 13.62 -9.87 6.96
CA TYR A 357 12.22 -9.53 7.06
C TYR A 357 11.40 -10.44 6.16
N LEU A 358 10.23 -10.78 6.62
CA LEU A 358 9.26 -11.57 5.89
C LEU A 358 8.20 -10.61 5.34
N LEU A 359 8.14 -10.46 4.01
CA LEU A 359 7.16 -9.61 3.35
C LEU A 359 6.08 -10.47 2.68
N ALA A 360 4.83 -10.02 2.75
CA ALA A 360 3.71 -10.64 2.02
C ALA A 360 2.61 -9.60 1.74
N LEU A 361 1.59 -9.99 0.97
CA LEU A 361 0.39 -9.18 0.76
C LEU A 361 -0.24 -8.82 2.11
N PRO A 362 -0.66 -7.57 2.33
CA PRO A 362 -1.20 -7.14 3.63
C PRO A 362 -2.52 -7.81 3.98
N ASN A 363 -3.46 -7.84 3.03
CA ASN A 363 -4.85 -8.21 3.26
C ASN A 363 -5.56 -8.63 1.96
N GLN A 364 -6.85 -8.94 2.09
CA GLN A 364 -7.69 -9.44 1.02
C GLN A 364 -7.97 -8.36 -0.04
N GLU A 365 -8.23 -7.10 0.34
CA GLU A 365 -8.44 -6.01 -0.61
C GLU A 365 -7.28 -5.88 -1.60
N ILE A 366 -6.04 -5.90 -1.09
CA ILE A 366 -4.85 -5.81 -1.93
C ILE A 366 -4.66 -7.06 -2.80
N ARG A 367 -4.91 -8.23 -2.24
CA ARG A 367 -4.85 -9.50 -2.98
C ARG A 367 -5.78 -9.47 -4.17
N VAL A 368 -7.06 -9.19 -3.94
CA VAL A 368 -8.11 -9.18 -4.96
C VAL A 368 -7.87 -8.12 -6.01
N GLY A 369 -7.65 -6.89 -5.57
CA GLY A 369 -7.44 -5.79 -6.49
C GLY A 369 -6.20 -5.99 -7.37
N LEU A 370 -5.10 -6.52 -6.81
CA LEU A 370 -3.87 -6.75 -7.56
C LEU A 370 -4.03 -7.88 -8.58
N TYR A 371 -4.52 -9.05 -8.16
CA TYR A 371 -4.75 -10.17 -9.11
C TYR A 371 -5.83 -9.83 -10.13
N GLY A 372 -6.91 -9.14 -9.72
CA GLY A 372 -7.92 -8.63 -10.64
C GLY A 372 -7.36 -7.67 -11.70
N SER A 373 -6.38 -6.84 -11.31
CA SER A 373 -5.68 -5.95 -12.24
C SER A 373 -4.69 -6.68 -13.17
N LEU A 374 -4.14 -7.80 -12.73
CA LEU A 374 -3.24 -8.63 -13.55
C LEU A 374 -4.00 -9.49 -14.58
N LEU A 375 -5.18 -9.97 -14.24
CA LEU A 375 -5.96 -10.90 -15.07
C LEU A 375 -6.15 -10.45 -16.53
N PRO A 376 -6.50 -9.17 -16.85
CA PRO A 376 -6.62 -8.70 -18.23
C PRO A 376 -5.33 -8.79 -19.05
N HIS A 377 -4.17 -8.82 -18.41
CA HIS A 377 -2.87 -8.93 -19.08
C HIS A 377 -2.51 -10.36 -19.47
N TYR A 378 -3.21 -11.34 -18.90
CA TYR A 378 -3.08 -12.75 -19.18
C TYR A 378 -4.27 -13.29 -20.01
N LEU A 379 -5.44 -12.64 -19.93
CA LEU A 379 -6.69 -13.03 -20.60
C LEU A 379 -7.33 -11.81 -21.28
N THR A 380 -6.67 -11.25 -22.29
CA THR A 380 -6.99 -9.95 -22.90
C THR A 380 -8.49 -9.73 -23.18
N ASP A 381 -9.14 -10.62 -23.93
CA ASP A 381 -10.55 -10.41 -24.34
C ASP A 381 -11.58 -11.18 -23.49
N LYS A 382 -11.14 -11.92 -22.47
CA LYS A 382 -11.98 -12.84 -21.69
C LYS A 382 -12.02 -12.56 -20.19
N SER A 383 -11.37 -11.49 -19.72
CA SER A 383 -11.27 -11.20 -18.27
C SER A 383 -12.62 -11.02 -17.58
N ALA A 384 -13.59 -10.36 -18.20
CA ALA A 384 -14.94 -10.22 -17.65
C ALA A 384 -15.67 -11.57 -17.49
N LYS A 385 -15.49 -12.49 -18.48
CA LYS A 385 -16.04 -13.83 -18.41
C LYS A 385 -15.31 -14.67 -17.36
N ALA A 386 -13.99 -14.50 -17.21
CA ALA A 386 -13.20 -15.13 -16.14
C ALA A 386 -13.72 -14.74 -14.76
N ASN A 387 -13.92 -13.44 -14.48
CA ASN A 387 -14.46 -12.97 -13.20
C ASN A 387 -15.84 -13.58 -12.89
N THR A 388 -16.72 -13.66 -13.90
CA THR A 388 -18.03 -14.32 -13.74
C THR A 388 -17.88 -15.81 -13.45
N THR A 389 -16.94 -16.49 -14.12
CA THR A 389 -16.64 -17.91 -13.89
C THR A 389 -16.12 -18.12 -12.47
N ILE A 390 -15.14 -17.33 -12.03
CA ILE A 390 -14.58 -17.39 -10.67
C ILE A 390 -15.69 -17.20 -9.63
N ALA A 391 -16.54 -16.18 -9.78
CA ALA A 391 -17.65 -15.94 -8.86
C ALA A 391 -18.64 -17.10 -8.76
N LYS A 392 -18.95 -17.76 -9.89
CA LYS A 392 -19.82 -18.95 -9.89
C LYS A 392 -19.12 -20.17 -9.32
N MET A 393 -17.84 -20.37 -9.63
CA MET A 393 -17.03 -21.45 -9.06
C MET A 393 -17.00 -21.36 -7.53
N SER A 394 -16.88 -20.16 -6.96
CA SER A 394 -16.83 -20.00 -5.52
C SER A 394 -18.08 -20.53 -4.80
N VAL A 395 -19.25 -20.39 -5.44
CA VAL A 395 -20.50 -20.94 -4.88
C VAL A 395 -20.48 -22.47 -4.88
N LEU A 396 -19.92 -23.09 -5.94
CA LEU A 396 -19.80 -24.54 -6.03
C LEU A 396 -18.79 -25.08 -5.00
N VAL A 397 -17.64 -24.43 -4.88
CA VAL A 397 -16.61 -24.78 -3.89
C VAL A 397 -17.15 -24.70 -2.48
N LYS A 398 -17.89 -23.64 -2.13
CA LYS A 398 -18.53 -23.50 -0.81
C LYS A 398 -19.56 -24.60 -0.51
N LYS A 399 -20.13 -25.22 -1.55
CA LYS A 399 -21.04 -26.37 -1.42
C LYS A 399 -20.32 -27.71 -1.42
N GLY A 400 -18.99 -27.72 -1.55
CA GLY A 400 -18.19 -28.94 -1.67
C GLY A 400 -18.24 -29.60 -3.06
N ASP A 401 -18.86 -28.95 -4.05
CA ASP A 401 -19.00 -29.50 -5.42
C ASP A 401 -17.82 -29.10 -6.31
N MET A 402 -16.66 -29.69 -6.03
CA MET A 402 -15.42 -29.43 -6.73
C MET A 402 -15.45 -29.91 -8.18
N ASP A 403 -16.12 -31.03 -8.45
CA ASP A 403 -16.26 -31.54 -9.83
C ASP A 403 -16.98 -30.53 -10.72
N ALA A 404 -18.13 -30.00 -10.27
CA ALA A 404 -18.85 -28.97 -11.02
C ALA A 404 -18.02 -27.67 -11.17
N ALA A 405 -17.25 -27.32 -10.15
CA ALA A 405 -16.36 -26.15 -10.23
C ALA A 405 -15.26 -26.33 -11.29
N PHE A 406 -14.62 -27.48 -11.35
CA PHE A 406 -13.61 -27.78 -12.37
C PHE A 406 -14.21 -27.95 -13.77
N CYS A 407 -15.41 -28.55 -13.90
CA CYS A 407 -16.12 -28.55 -15.17
C CYS A 407 -16.33 -27.13 -15.71
N MET A 408 -16.81 -26.23 -14.85
CA MET A 408 -17.03 -24.82 -15.21
C MET A 408 -15.73 -24.11 -15.60
N LEU A 409 -14.62 -24.39 -14.91
CA LEU A 409 -13.30 -23.87 -15.27
C LEU A 409 -12.84 -24.40 -16.63
N ASN A 410 -12.98 -25.70 -16.88
CA ASN A 410 -12.64 -26.31 -18.16
C ASN A 410 -13.45 -25.69 -19.30
N ASP A 411 -14.78 -25.59 -19.17
CA ASP A 411 -15.66 -24.95 -20.15
C ASP A 411 -15.23 -23.50 -20.45
N PHE A 412 -14.76 -22.77 -19.44
CA PHE A 412 -14.21 -21.43 -19.63
C PHE A 412 -12.90 -21.48 -20.41
N LEU A 413 -11.95 -22.34 -20.02
CA LEU A 413 -10.63 -22.46 -20.65
C LEU A 413 -10.73 -22.83 -22.13
N GLU A 414 -11.68 -23.69 -22.51
CA GLU A 414 -11.96 -24.05 -23.92
C GLU A 414 -12.41 -22.84 -24.76
N THR A 415 -12.97 -21.80 -24.13
CA THR A 415 -13.35 -20.54 -24.82
C THR A 415 -12.21 -19.57 -25.02
N VAL A 416 -11.06 -19.78 -24.38
CA VAL A 416 -9.89 -18.91 -24.50
C VAL A 416 -9.06 -19.33 -25.70
N PRO A 417 -8.88 -18.45 -26.70
CA PRO A 417 -8.11 -18.80 -27.89
C PRO A 417 -6.68 -19.20 -27.54
N TYR A 418 -6.18 -20.23 -28.20
CA TYR A 418 -4.75 -20.50 -28.21
C TYR A 418 -4.04 -19.38 -29.00
N CYS A 419 -3.11 -18.70 -28.36
CA CYS A 419 -2.30 -17.68 -29.02
C CYS A 419 -0.86 -18.19 -29.16
N ASP A 420 -0.33 -18.24 -30.36
CA ASP A 420 1.04 -18.73 -30.67
C ASP A 420 2.14 -18.02 -29.88
N ASN A 421 1.91 -16.77 -29.45
CA ASN A 421 2.84 -15.99 -28.64
C ASN A 421 2.81 -16.34 -27.13
N THR A 422 1.93 -17.25 -26.71
CA THR A 422 1.76 -17.68 -25.32
C THR A 422 2.22 -19.11 -25.08
N ASN A 423 3.01 -19.67 -25.98
CA ASN A 423 3.56 -21.04 -25.94
C ASN A 423 4.52 -21.29 -24.77
N TYR A 424 4.44 -20.48 -23.75
CA TYR A 424 5.22 -20.64 -22.55
C TYR A 424 4.34 -21.31 -21.49
N GLU A 425 4.73 -22.51 -21.07
CA GLU A 425 4.08 -23.28 -19.99
C GLU A 425 3.77 -22.38 -18.78
N GLY A 426 4.67 -21.44 -18.49
CA GLY A 426 4.53 -20.44 -17.45
C GLY A 426 3.34 -19.46 -17.63
N HIS A 427 2.89 -19.14 -18.84
CA HIS A 427 1.76 -18.22 -19.04
C HIS A 427 0.45 -18.80 -18.48
N TRP A 428 0.15 -20.05 -18.83
CA TRP A 428 -1.04 -20.73 -18.34
C TRP A 428 -0.98 -21.05 -16.85
N GLN A 429 0.21 -21.39 -16.36
CA GLN A 429 0.44 -21.56 -14.93
C GLN A 429 0.09 -20.28 -14.17
N GLN A 430 0.57 -19.12 -14.63
CA GLN A 430 0.26 -17.84 -14.02
C GLN A 430 -1.22 -17.45 -14.16
N THR A 431 -1.84 -17.73 -15.32
CA THR A 431 -3.27 -17.48 -15.53
C THR A 431 -4.12 -18.27 -14.55
N LEU A 432 -3.88 -19.58 -14.45
CA LEU A 432 -4.59 -20.44 -13.49
C LEU A 432 -4.32 -20.01 -12.05
N TYR A 433 -3.06 -19.66 -11.74
CA TYR A 433 -2.71 -19.14 -10.42
C TYR A 433 -3.52 -17.88 -10.07
N ILE A 434 -3.60 -16.89 -10.98
CA ILE A 434 -4.42 -15.68 -10.78
C ILE A 434 -5.90 -16.05 -10.58
N MET A 435 -6.45 -16.94 -11.39
CA MET A 435 -7.86 -17.35 -11.25
C MET A 435 -8.13 -18.03 -9.92
N PHE A 436 -7.25 -18.93 -9.49
CA PHE A 436 -7.35 -19.56 -8.18
C PHE A 436 -7.11 -18.56 -7.05
N ALA A 437 -6.13 -17.66 -7.16
CA ALA A 437 -5.91 -16.61 -6.19
C ALA A 437 -7.14 -15.68 -6.03
N LEU A 438 -7.87 -15.38 -7.10
CA LEU A 438 -9.12 -14.63 -7.05
C LEU A 438 -10.29 -15.45 -6.49
N LEU A 439 -10.32 -16.76 -6.73
CA LEU A 439 -11.30 -17.65 -6.11
C LEU A 439 -11.20 -17.61 -4.58
N THR A 440 -10.02 -17.32 -4.03
CA THR A 440 -9.75 -17.19 -2.60
C THR A 440 -10.56 -16.12 -1.90
N ASN A 441 -11.02 -15.12 -2.65
CA ASN A 441 -11.93 -14.10 -2.13
C ASN A 441 -13.20 -14.66 -1.52
N TYR A 442 -13.55 -15.85 -1.96
CA TYR A 442 -14.78 -16.52 -1.60
C TYR A 442 -14.55 -17.70 -0.65
N CYS A 443 -13.28 -18.09 -0.47
CA CYS A 443 -12.85 -19.24 0.32
C CYS A 443 -11.58 -18.86 1.08
N ILE A 444 -11.39 -19.35 2.30
CA ILE A 444 -10.16 -19.14 3.05
C ILE A 444 -9.05 -19.96 2.38
N ILE A 445 -7.94 -19.33 2.01
CA ILE A 445 -6.78 -20.04 1.46
C ILE A 445 -5.61 -19.91 2.37
N VAL A 446 -4.87 -21.02 2.45
CA VAL A 446 -3.54 -21.08 3.05
C VAL A 446 -2.57 -21.63 2.02
N GLU A 447 -1.76 -20.79 1.39
CA GLU A 447 -0.55 -21.26 0.73
C GLU A 447 0.43 -21.73 1.81
N GLN A 448 0.88 -22.98 1.74
CA GLN A 448 1.86 -23.48 2.70
C GLN A 448 3.05 -24.11 2.01
N HIS A 449 4.25 -23.63 2.42
CA HIS A 449 5.47 -24.41 2.26
C HIS A 449 5.47 -25.58 3.23
N THR A 450 5.67 -26.78 2.72
CA THR A 450 5.91 -27.96 3.57
C THR A 450 7.41 -28.23 3.64
N ALA A 451 7.85 -28.89 4.71
CA ALA A 451 9.24 -29.31 4.87
C ALA A 451 9.76 -30.24 3.74
N LYS A 452 8.88 -30.72 2.85
CA LYS A 452 9.19 -31.68 1.77
C LYS A 452 8.94 -31.13 0.36
N GLY A 453 8.55 -29.86 0.21
CA GLY A 453 8.28 -29.26 -1.08
C GLY A 453 7.16 -28.22 -1.02
N ARG A 454 6.86 -27.61 -2.16
CA ARG A 454 5.84 -26.59 -2.33
C ARG A 454 4.54 -27.27 -2.79
N ILE A 455 3.42 -26.89 -2.18
CA ILE A 455 2.07 -27.20 -2.65
C ILE A 455 1.69 -26.07 -3.60
N ASP A 456 1.19 -26.38 -4.79
CA ASP A 456 0.85 -25.33 -5.76
C ASP A 456 -0.34 -24.49 -5.31
N ILE A 457 -1.40 -25.14 -4.80
CA ILE A 457 -2.61 -24.45 -4.34
C ILE A 457 -3.21 -25.19 -3.15
N THR A 458 -3.60 -24.44 -2.11
CA THR A 458 -4.42 -24.97 -1.01
C THR A 458 -5.67 -24.13 -0.88
N LEU A 459 -6.83 -24.75 -0.87
CA LEU A 459 -8.13 -24.13 -0.71
C LEU A 459 -8.77 -24.63 0.58
N GLU A 460 -9.08 -23.73 1.51
CA GLU A 460 -9.71 -24.05 2.79
C GLU A 460 -11.13 -23.49 2.84
N THR A 461 -12.11 -24.34 3.04
CA THR A 461 -13.50 -23.98 3.31
C THR A 461 -13.82 -24.13 4.80
N ALA A 462 -15.08 -23.93 5.21
CA ALA A 462 -15.49 -24.11 6.59
C ALA A 462 -15.15 -25.54 7.11
N ASP A 463 -15.36 -26.58 6.29
CA ASP A 463 -15.28 -27.97 6.70
C ASP A 463 -14.15 -28.76 6.03
N THR A 464 -13.60 -28.27 4.92
CA THR A 464 -12.70 -29.04 4.06
C THR A 464 -11.45 -28.23 3.68
N ILE A 465 -10.31 -28.93 3.59
CA ILE A 465 -9.06 -28.41 3.01
C ILE A 465 -8.76 -29.20 1.74
N TYR A 466 -8.74 -28.50 0.63
CA TYR A 466 -8.33 -29.05 -0.68
C TYR A 466 -6.86 -28.79 -0.90
N VAL A 467 -6.05 -29.83 -1.04
CA VAL A 467 -4.62 -29.76 -1.38
C VAL A 467 -4.46 -30.10 -2.85
N MET A 468 -4.03 -29.14 -3.65
CA MET A 468 -3.99 -29.26 -5.11
C MET A 468 -2.57 -29.16 -5.66
N GLU A 469 -2.25 -30.02 -6.59
CA GLU A 469 -1.02 -29.99 -7.39
C GLU A 469 -1.37 -29.86 -8.87
N LEU A 470 -0.67 -28.99 -9.59
CA LEU A 470 -0.92 -28.72 -11.00
C LEU A 470 0.23 -29.23 -11.88
N LYS A 471 -0.12 -29.93 -12.94
CA LYS A 471 0.81 -30.37 -13.99
C LYS A 471 0.44 -29.75 -15.34
N PHE A 472 1.43 -29.65 -16.21
CA PHE A 472 1.28 -29.15 -17.57
C PHE A 472 1.72 -30.23 -18.56
N ASN A 473 0.82 -30.57 -19.52
CA ASN A 473 1.06 -31.59 -20.54
C ASN A 473 1.53 -32.97 -19.99
N LYS A 474 1.00 -33.34 -18.80
CA LYS A 474 1.25 -34.62 -18.12
C LYS A 474 -0.08 -35.34 -17.86
N SER A 475 -0.32 -35.75 -16.61
CA SER A 475 -1.61 -36.29 -16.18
C SER A 475 -2.02 -35.76 -14.79
N ALA A 476 -3.33 -35.71 -14.54
CA ALA A 476 -3.86 -35.36 -13.22
C ALA A 476 -3.48 -36.41 -12.17
N GLN A 477 -3.28 -37.68 -12.59
CA GLN A 477 -2.83 -38.76 -11.69
C GLN A 477 -1.40 -38.52 -11.20
N GLU A 478 -0.46 -38.09 -12.07
CA GLU A 478 0.91 -37.74 -11.68
C GLU A 478 0.93 -36.59 -10.67
N ALA A 479 0.02 -35.62 -10.80
CA ALA A 479 -0.13 -34.55 -9.81
C ALA A 479 -0.61 -35.11 -8.45
N LEU A 480 -1.61 -35.98 -8.45
CA LEU A 480 -2.11 -36.62 -7.24
C LEU A 480 -1.03 -37.49 -6.56
N ASP A 481 -0.26 -38.24 -7.37
CA ASP A 481 0.84 -39.08 -6.87
C ASP A 481 1.91 -38.22 -6.19
N GLN A 482 2.22 -37.05 -6.72
CA GLN A 482 3.16 -36.10 -6.08
C GLN A 482 2.67 -35.62 -4.72
N ILE A 483 1.38 -35.31 -4.55
CA ILE A 483 0.80 -34.94 -3.25
C ILE A 483 1.03 -36.08 -2.23
N ASN A 484 0.86 -37.33 -2.66
CA ASN A 484 1.05 -38.51 -1.82
C ASN A 484 2.53 -38.73 -1.46
N ASP A 485 3.43 -38.69 -2.44
CA ASP A 485 4.86 -38.94 -2.26
C ASP A 485 5.53 -37.87 -1.39
N LYS A 486 5.12 -36.62 -1.53
CA LYS A 486 5.62 -35.49 -0.73
C LYS A 486 4.91 -35.36 0.61
N HIS A 487 3.85 -36.13 0.86
CA HIS A 487 3.06 -36.09 2.10
C HIS A 487 2.55 -34.68 2.45
N TYR A 488 2.12 -33.91 1.47
CA TYR A 488 1.70 -32.51 1.66
C TYR A 488 0.57 -32.34 2.67
N THR A 489 -0.32 -33.33 2.78
CA THR A 489 -1.44 -33.31 3.73
C THR A 489 -1.01 -33.33 5.21
N GLN A 490 0.23 -33.73 5.52
CA GLN A 490 0.71 -33.76 6.92
C GLN A 490 0.75 -32.35 7.56
N ALA A 491 0.92 -31.31 6.76
CA ALA A 491 0.90 -29.93 7.23
C ALA A 491 -0.46 -29.54 7.87
N PHE A 492 -1.54 -30.23 7.49
CA PHE A 492 -2.90 -29.93 7.93
C PHE A 492 -3.45 -30.93 8.93
N ALA A 493 -2.68 -31.92 9.35
CA ALA A 493 -3.13 -33.03 10.22
C ALA A 493 -3.69 -32.57 11.57
N LEU A 494 -3.32 -31.38 12.04
CA LEU A 494 -3.81 -30.80 13.32
C LEU A 494 -5.08 -29.94 13.13
N LYS A 495 -5.48 -29.66 11.88
CA LYS A 495 -6.72 -28.95 11.60
C LYS A 495 -7.88 -29.95 11.61
N ASN A 496 -8.90 -29.69 12.40
CA ASN A 496 -10.07 -30.58 12.54
C ASN A 496 -11.01 -30.41 11.33
N LYS A 497 -10.49 -30.64 10.09
CA LYS A 497 -11.22 -30.53 8.82
C LYS A 497 -10.92 -31.73 7.93
N GLU A 498 -11.85 -32.03 7.04
CA GLU A 498 -11.63 -33.01 5.98
C GLU A 498 -10.51 -32.55 5.05
N ILE A 499 -9.60 -33.43 4.65
CA ILE A 499 -8.52 -33.12 3.72
C ILE A 499 -8.76 -33.89 2.42
N VAL A 500 -9.00 -33.15 1.35
CA VAL A 500 -9.23 -33.66 0.00
C VAL A 500 -8.02 -33.35 -0.87
N LYS A 501 -7.51 -34.35 -1.57
CA LYS A 501 -6.38 -34.20 -2.49
C LYS A 501 -6.90 -34.04 -3.91
N VAL A 502 -6.31 -33.11 -4.67
CA VAL A 502 -6.72 -32.85 -6.05
C VAL A 502 -5.48 -32.77 -6.95
N GLY A 503 -5.38 -33.71 -7.87
CA GLY A 503 -4.42 -33.62 -8.96
C GLY A 503 -5.06 -32.91 -10.14
N LEU A 504 -4.38 -31.88 -10.67
CA LEU A 504 -4.79 -31.10 -11.83
C LEU A 504 -3.78 -31.27 -12.97
N ASN A 505 -4.25 -31.37 -14.21
CA ASN A 505 -3.39 -31.30 -15.39
C ASN A 505 -4.00 -30.39 -16.44
N PHE A 506 -3.27 -29.31 -16.76
CA PHE A 506 -3.59 -28.44 -17.88
C PHE A 506 -2.85 -28.93 -19.13
N SER A 507 -3.55 -29.04 -20.23
CA SER A 507 -2.96 -29.43 -21.53
C SER A 507 -3.62 -28.65 -22.67
N VAL A 508 -2.87 -28.51 -23.76
CA VAL A 508 -3.41 -27.99 -25.04
C VAL A 508 -3.47 -29.14 -26.02
N LYS A 509 -4.68 -29.49 -26.47
CA LYS A 509 -4.92 -30.54 -27.44
C LYS A 509 -5.67 -29.94 -28.64
N ASP A 510 -5.13 -30.08 -29.85
CA ASP A 510 -5.75 -29.54 -31.08
C ASP A 510 -6.14 -28.03 -30.96
N GLU A 511 -5.24 -27.20 -30.39
CA GLU A 511 -5.45 -25.78 -30.13
C GLU A 511 -6.56 -25.47 -29.09
N VAL A 512 -7.04 -26.46 -28.36
CA VAL A 512 -8.04 -26.32 -27.30
C VAL A 512 -7.38 -26.51 -25.93
N ASN A 513 -7.59 -25.55 -25.04
CA ASN A 513 -7.13 -25.61 -23.66
C ASN A 513 -8.03 -26.57 -22.87
N THR A 514 -7.46 -27.52 -22.16
CA THR A 514 -8.19 -28.56 -21.43
C THR A 514 -7.64 -28.70 -20.02
N LEU A 515 -8.52 -28.85 -19.05
CA LEU A 515 -8.20 -29.16 -17.66
C LEU A 515 -8.70 -30.57 -17.32
N GLU A 516 -7.80 -31.44 -16.88
CA GLU A 516 -8.12 -32.78 -16.37
C GLU A 516 -7.90 -32.74 -14.84
N TRP A 517 -8.73 -33.45 -14.06
CA TRP A 517 -8.59 -33.51 -12.62
C TRP A 517 -8.90 -34.88 -12.04
N VAL A 518 -8.31 -35.20 -10.90
CA VAL A 518 -8.57 -36.38 -10.09
C VAL A 518 -8.69 -35.94 -8.64
N ILE A 519 -9.79 -36.29 -7.97
CA ILE A 519 -10.09 -35.98 -6.57
C ILE A 519 -9.99 -37.26 -5.74
N SER A 520 -9.34 -37.20 -4.55
CA SER A 520 -9.13 -38.33 -3.64
C SER A 520 -9.21 -37.94 -2.17
#